data_c2c28ee27a83e6a7abc4f65f5d4a9277
#
_entry.id   c2c28ee27a83e6a7abc4f65f5d4a9277
#
_cell.length_a   1.000
_cell.length_b   1.000
_cell.length_c   1.000
_cell.angle_alpha   90.00
_cell.angle_beta   90.00
_cell.angle_gamma   90.00
#
_symmetry.space_group_name_H-M   'P 1'
#
loop_
_entity.id
_entity.type
_entity.pdbx_description
1 polymer ?
#
loop_
_entity_poly.entity_id
_entity_poly.type
_entity_poly.pdbx_seq_one_letter_code
_entity_poly.pdbx_strand_id
1 'polypeptide(L)'
;MVSTPARMPGFVILTTLISTGLFHSIPVSFRPMSFIKPPKTLLRQVGRAIIDFNMIREGDRVLLGLSGGKDSLSLLHILHHFQRHAPIHFELAAMTVDPMAGDFDPSPMIPYLKSLGVEYHYRKEPIMDMAKKHMGKPSYCSFCSRIKRGIMYSTAREHKFNVIALAQHLDDLAESFLMSAFHGGKLKTMKAHYINDDGDLRIIRPLVYARERQTRAFSEASELPVIPDSCPACFSMPTQRQHMKELLADEEQLNKTLFKSLLTTLKPLMSEGKPE
;
A
#
# COMPACT_ATOMS: atom_id res chain seq x y z
N MET A 1 -25.57 -28.35 79.74
CA MET A 1 -24.81 -29.45 79.12
C MET A 1 -23.98 -28.85 78.04
N VAL A 2 -22.70 -28.68 78.29
CA VAL A 2 -21.75 -27.95 77.41
C VAL A 2 -20.95 -29.00 76.66
N SER A 3 -20.96 -28.93 75.30
CA SER A 3 -20.12 -29.74 74.45
C SER A 3 -19.10 -28.82 73.71
N THR A 4 -17.84 -29.12 74.01
CA THR A 4 -16.64 -28.46 73.52
C THR A 4 -16.41 -28.81 72.04
N PRO A 5 -15.93 -27.91 71.16
CA PRO A 5 -15.52 -28.26 69.84
C PRO A 5 -14.09 -28.72 69.69
N ALA A 6 -13.88 -29.71 68.82
CA ALA A 6 -12.64 -30.35 68.48
C ALA A 6 -11.67 -29.42 67.70
N ARG A 7 -10.39 -29.52 68.03
CA ARG A 7 -9.23 -28.89 67.40
C ARG A 7 -8.99 -29.57 66.00
N MET A 8 -8.88 -28.81 64.93
CA MET A 8 -8.33 -29.26 63.65
C MET A 8 -6.81 -28.99 63.57
N PRO A 9 -6.06 -29.85 62.89
CA PRO A 9 -4.60 -29.73 62.79
C PRO A 9 -4.16 -28.78 61.67
N GLY A 10 -2.96 -28.26 61.83
CA GLY A 10 -2.31 -27.21 61.12
C GLY A 10 -2.25 -27.32 59.59
N PHE A 11 -2.48 -26.18 58.98
CA PHE A 11 -2.19 -25.93 57.56
C PHE A 11 -0.69 -25.60 57.43
N VAL A 12 0.02 -26.45 56.69
CA VAL A 12 1.37 -26.19 56.22
C VAL A 12 1.29 -25.21 55.07
N ILE A 13 1.83 -24.03 55.24
CA ILE A 13 1.98 -23.03 54.14
C ILE A 13 3.14 -23.49 53.26
N LEU A 14 2.80 -24.02 52.08
CA LEU A 14 3.77 -24.31 51.05
C LEU A 14 4.05 -23.00 50.30
N THR A 15 5.15 -22.34 50.61
CA THR A 15 5.67 -21.19 49.87
C THR A 15 6.19 -21.66 48.52
N THR A 16 5.37 -21.49 47.47
CA THR A 16 5.78 -21.72 46.11
C THR A 16 6.65 -20.54 45.64
N LEU A 17 7.91 -20.81 45.40
CA LEU A 17 8.85 -19.91 44.74
C LEU A 17 8.35 -19.64 43.31
N ILE A 18 7.85 -18.44 43.08
CA ILE A 18 7.59 -17.93 41.73
C ILE A 18 8.96 -17.59 41.14
N SER A 19 9.44 -18.46 40.26
CA SER A 19 10.57 -18.26 39.38
C SER A 19 10.29 -17.04 38.51
N THR A 20 11.00 -15.95 38.75
CA THR A 20 11.04 -14.77 37.87
C THR A 20 11.71 -15.15 36.57
N GLY A 21 10.90 -15.51 35.60
CA GLY A 21 11.34 -15.62 34.21
C GLY A 21 11.80 -14.25 33.71
N LEU A 22 13.10 -14.06 33.56
CA LEU A 22 13.69 -12.94 32.86
C LEU A 22 13.21 -12.98 31.41
N PHE A 23 12.18 -12.22 31.07
CA PHE A 23 11.94 -11.81 29.71
C PHE A 23 13.08 -10.87 29.30
N HIS A 24 14.09 -11.42 28.67
CA HIS A 24 15.05 -10.63 27.92
C HIS A 24 14.30 -9.97 26.76
N SER A 25 13.80 -8.76 26.97
CA SER A 25 13.44 -7.86 25.90
C SER A 25 14.73 -7.55 25.15
N ILE A 26 14.92 -8.19 24.00
CA ILE A 26 15.97 -7.81 23.06
C ILE A 26 15.66 -6.36 22.68
N PRO A 27 16.51 -5.38 23.02
CA PRO A 27 16.30 -4.03 22.55
C PRO A 27 16.51 -4.06 21.05
N VAL A 28 15.42 -3.95 20.29
CA VAL A 28 15.51 -3.61 18.86
C VAL A 28 16.16 -2.22 18.83
N SER A 29 17.47 -2.19 18.67
CA SER A 29 18.20 -0.95 18.48
C SER A 29 17.73 -0.36 17.14
N PHE A 30 16.77 0.57 17.20
CA PHE A 30 16.44 1.44 16.09
C PHE A 30 17.68 2.30 15.80
N ARG A 31 18.57 1.82 14.93
CA ARG A 31 19.50 2.73 14.26
C ARG A 31 18.64 3.74 13.54
N PRO A 32 18.90 5.06 13.68
CA PRO A 32 18.25 6.04 12.81
C PRO A 32 18.54 5.58 11.37
N MET A 33 17.48 5.17 10.67
CA MET A 33 17.65 4.63 9.33
C MET A 33 18.18 5.77 8.45
N SER A 34 19.41 5.62 7.98
CA SER A 34 19.96 6.50 6.99
C SER A 34 19.04 6.50 5.77
N PHE A 35 18.87 7.67 5.16
CA PHE A 35 18.09 7.84 3.94
C PHE A 35 18.41 6.72 2.91
N ILE A 36 17.42 5.89 2.60
CA ILE A 36 17.55 4.84 1.60
C ILE A 36 17.38 5.47 0.22
N LYS A 37 18.44 5.51 -0.55
CA LYS A 37 18.42 6.09 -1.90
C LYS A 37 17.87 5.08 -2.91
N PRO A 38 16.76 5.37 -3.59
CA PRO A 38 16.24 4.49 -4.63
C PRO A 38 17.19 4.38 -5.82
N PRO A 39 17.16 3.25 -6.57
CA PRO A 39 17.98 3.05 -7.77
C PRO A 39 17.74 4.15 -8.82
N LYS A 40 18.80 4.58 -9.50
CA LYS A 40 18.73 5.62 -10.55
C LYS A 40 17.72 5.30 -11.65
N THR A 41 17.56 4.03 -11.98
CA THR A 41 16.59 3.57 -12.99
C THR A 41 15.14 3.84 -12.56
N LEU A 42 14.79 3.52 -11.31
CA LEU A 42 13.47 3.83 -10.75
C LEU A 42 13.23 5.33 -10.66
N LEU A 43 14.20 6.09 -10.15
CA LEU A 43 14.09 7.55 -10.08
C LEU A 43 13.83 8.17 -11.45
N ARG A 44 14.57 7.72 -12.49
CA ARG A 44 14.40 8.22 -13.87
C ARG A 44 13.01 7.88 -14.43
N GLN A 45 12.54 6.65 -14.24
CA GLN A 45 11.23 6.21 -14.75
C GLN A 45 10.08 6.95 -14.06
N VAL A 46 10.14 7.07 -12.74
CA VAL A 46 9.11 7.77 -11.96
C VAL A 46 9.14 9.28 -12.22
N GLY A 47 10.33 9.89 -12.26
CA GLY A 47 10.46 11.30 -12.61
C GLY A 47 9.91 11.61 -14.00
N ARG A 48 10.19 10.73 -14.99
CA ARG A 48 9.62 10.87 -16.33
C ARG A 48 8.09 10.74 -16.33
N ALA A 49 7.52 9.79 -15.58
CA ALA A 49 6.07 9.65 -15.47
C ALA A 49 5.42 10.89 -14.84
N ILE A 50 6.03 11.43 -13.78
CA ILE A 50 5.56 12.66 -13.12
C ILE A 50 5.52 13.82 -14.12
N ILE A 51 6.55 13.98 -14.94
CA ILE A 51 6.64 15.05 -15.97
C ILE A 51 5.65 14.80 -17.11
N ASP A 52 5.66 13.60 -17.70
CA ASP A 52 4.83 13.26 -18.87
C ASP A 52 3.33 13.43 -18.58
N PHE A 53 2.89 13.19 -17.35
CA PHE A 53 1.49 13.28 -16.94
C PHE A 53 1.18 14.46 -16.00
N ASN A 54 2.13 15.38 -15.79
CA ASN A 54 1.95 16.57 -14.94
C ASN A 54 1.36 16.22 -13.56
N MET A 55 1.96 15.22 -12.89
CA MET A 55 1.39 14.61 -11.68
C MET A 55 1.58 15.45 -10.43
N ILE A 56 2.76 16.05 -10.25
CA ILE A 56 3.13 16.85 -9.07
C ILE A 56 3.59 18.22 -9.55
N ARG A 57 3.12 19.27 -8.88
CA ARG A 57 3.38 20.69 -9.21
C ARG A 57 3.97 21.41 -8.01
N GLU A 58 4.52 22.59 -8.24
CA GLU A 58 4.97 23.48 -7.17
C GLU A 58 3.85 23.75 -6.15
N GLY A 59 4.16 23.59 -4.87
CA GLY A 59 3.24 23.83 -3.77
C GLY A 59 2.22 22.72 -3.51
N ASP A 60 2.28 21.60 -4.22
CA ASP A 60 1.36 20.47 -3.98
C ASP A 60 1.55 19.84 -2.60
N ARG A 61 0.44 19.39 -2.02
CA ARG A 61 0.41 18.57 -0.81
C ARG A 61 -0.02 17.15 -1.17
N VAL A 62 0.95 16.23 -1.16
CA VAL A 62 0.79 14.85 -1.64
C VAL A 62 0.53 13.90 -0.48
N LEU A 63 -0.58 13.18 -0.53
CA LEU A 63 -0.92 12.10 0.38
C LEU A 63 -0.68 10.75 -0.30
N LEU A 64 0.33 10.01 0.14
CA LEU A 64 0.62 8.68 -0.36
C LEU A 64 -0.26 7.62 0.30
N GLY A 65 -1.00 6.85 -0.49
CA GLY A 65 -1.65 5.62 -0.01
C GLY A 65 -0.61 4.53 0.27
N LEU A 66 -0.30 4.32 1.55
CA LEU A 66 0.68 3.36 2.02
C LEU A 66 -0.03 2.08 2.48
N SER A 67 0.02 1.03 1.66
CA SER A 67 -0.58 -0.27 2.00
C SER A 67 0.31 -1.15 2.90
N GLY A 68 1.56 -0.76 3.10
CA GLY A 68 2.58 -1.59 3.74
C GLY A 68 3.26 -2.58 2.80
N GLY A 69 2.78 -2.76 1.57
CA GLY A 69 3.41 -3.60 0.57
C GLY A 69 4.63 -2.94 -0.09
N LYS A 70 5.47 -3.78 -0.71
CA LYS A 70 6.74 -3.41 -1.36
C LYS A 70 6.64 -2.21 -2.32
N ASP A 71 5.54 -2.11 -3.08
CA ASP A 71 5.37 -1.05 -4.09
C ASP A 71 5.08 0.30 -3.45
N SER A 72 4.21 0.33 -2.44
CA SER A 72 3.87 1.54 -1.71
C SER A 72 5.05 2.06 -0.88
N LEU A 73 5.84 1.17 -0.28
CA LEU A 73 7.07 1.52 0.42
C LEU A 73 8.15 2.01 -0.55
N SER A 74 8.29 1.36 -1.71
CA SER A 74 9.20 1.84 -2.76
C SER A 74 8.82 3.24 -3.23
N LEU A 75 7.53 3.50 -3.45
CA LEU A 75 7.05 4.83 -3.86
C LEU A 75 7.27 5.87 -2.75
N LEU A 76 7.11 5.51 -1.49
CA LEU A 76 7.42 6.38 -0.35
C LEU A 76 8.85 6.91 -0.44
N HIS A 77 9.84 6.01 -0.61
CA HIS A 77 11.24 6.41 -0.71
C HIS A 77 11.55 7.24 -1.95
N ILE A 78 10.90 6.93 -3.08
CA ILE A 78 11.08 7.68 -4.32
C ILE A 78 10.51 9.11 -4.17
N LEU A 79 9.29 9.26 -3.63
CA LEU A 79 8.70 10.58 -3.42
C LEU A 79 9.45 11.38 -2.36
N HIS A 80 9.88 10.75 -1.26
CA HIS A 80 10.73 11.37 -0.24
C HIS A 80 12.10 11.81 -0.83
N HIS A 81 12.67 11.05 -1.78
CA HIS A 81 13.85 11.50 -2.51
C HIS A 81 13.54 12.73 -3.36
N PHE A 82 12.45 12.74 -4.11
CA PHE A 82 12.07 13.89 -4.95
C PHE A 82 11.74 15.13 -4.12
N GLN A 83 11.04 14.99 -2.99
CA GLN A 83 10.78 16.10 -2.08
C GLN A 83 12.06 16.85 -1.69
N ARG A 84 13.19 16.16 -1.62
CA ARG A 84 14.49 16.72 -1.19
C ARG A 84 15.38 17.19 -2.35
N HIS A 85 15.14 16.71 -3.57
CA HIS A 85 16.09 16.88 -4.69
C HIS A 85 15.44 17.38 -5.99
N ALA A 86 14.11 17.39 -6.09
CA ALA A 86 13.45 17.91 -7.27
C ALA A 86 13.52 19.45 -7.32
N PRO A 87 13.41 20.06 -8.53
CA PRO A 87 13.42 21.50 -8.68
C PRO A 87 12.12 22.18 -8.24
N ILE A 88 11.14 21.44 -7.77
CA ILE A 88 9.86 21.90 -7.26
C ILE A 88 9.71 21.51 -5.79
N HIS A 89 8.97 22.31 -5.03
CA HIS A 89 8.66 22.03 -3.63
C HIS A 89 7.25 21.44 -3.52
N PHE A 90 7.12 20.37 -2.78
CA PHE A 90 5.82 19.78 -2.41
C PHE A 90 5.92 19.13 -1.03
N GLU A 91 4.80 19.06 -0.34
CA GLU A 91 4.69 18.34 0.93
C GLU A 91 4.33 16.88 0.69
N LEU A 92 4.87 15.98 1.52
CA LEU A 92 4.61 14.54 1.47
C LEU A 92 4.13 14.05 2.82
N ALA A 93 2.96 13.42 2.83
CA ALA A 93 2.47 12.61 3.93
C ALA A 93 2.08 11.23 3.42
N ALA A 94 1.97 10.27 4.33
CA ALA A 94 1.51 8.92 4.03
C ALA A 94 0.27 8.57 4.84
N MET A 95 -0.60 7.72 4.31
CA MET A 95 -1.71 7.19 5.06
C MET A 95 -1.94 5.71 4.81
N THR A 96 -2.33 4.99 5.85
CA THR A 96 -2.79 3.61 5.78
C THR A 96 -4.24 3.52 6.18
N VAL A 97 -5.04 2.85 5.34
CA VAL A 97 -6.40 2.44 5.69
C VAL A 97 -6.37 0.97 6.06
N ASP A 98 -6.54 0.69 7.34
CA ASP A 98 -6.65 -0.66 7.87
C ASP A 98 -8.11 -1.15 7.68
N PRO A 99 -8.33 -2.19 6.88
CA PRO A 99 -9.67 -2.71 6.64
C PRO A 99 -10.20 -3.59 7.78
N MET A 100 -9.43 -3.75 8.86
CA MET A 100 -9.68 -4.70 9.95
C MET A 100 -9.87 -6.14 9.42
N ALA A 101 -9.00 -6.53 8.49
CA ALA A 101 -9.03 -7.85 7.85
C ALA A 101 -7.85 -8.71 8.34
N GLY A 102 -8.16 -9.87 8.92
CA GLY A 102 -7.15 -10.83 9.35
C GLY A 102 -6.13 -10.25 10.31
N ASP A 103 -4.88 -10.64 10.12
CA ASP A 103 -3.73 -10.26 10.96
C ASP A 103 -2.99 -9.02 10.43
N PHE A 104 -3.67 -8.13 9.68
CA PHE A 104 -3.05 -6.92 9.18
C PHE A 104 -2.64 -6.00 10.33
N ASP A 105 -1.33 -5.88 10.55
CA ASP A 105 -0.75 -5.01 11.57
C ASP A 105 0.15 -3.93 10.95
N PRO A 106 -0.33 -2.69 10.82
CA PRO A 106 0.48 -1.57 10.33
C PRO A 106 1.30 -0.88 11.42
N SER A 107 1.30 -1.35 12.66
CA SER A 107 2.01 -0.72 13.77
C SER A 107 3.52 -0.50 13.51
N PRO A 108 4.24 -1.37 12.78
CA PRO A 108 5.64 -1.12 12.43
C PRO A 108 5.85 0.12 11.54
N MET A 109 4.82 0.59 10.82
CA MET A 109 4.91 1.78 9.98
C MET A 109 5.02 3.07 10.81
N ILE A 110 4.48 3.12 12.02
CA ILE A 110 4.46 4.34 12.84
C ILE A 110 5.90 4.80 13.17
N PRO A 111 6.74 3.99 13.83
CA PRO A 111 8.12 4.37 14.11
C PRO A 111 8.95 4.54 12.84
N TYR A 112 8.64 3.77 11.80
CA TYR A 112 9.34 3.84 10.52
C TYR A 112 9.16 5.21 9.86
N LEU A 113 7.92 5.66 9.65
CA LEU A 113 7.61 6.96 9.05
C LEU A 113 8.09 8.13 9.90
N LYS A 114 7.99 8.00 11.23
CA LYS A 114 8.57 8.96 12.15
C LYS A 114 10.08 9.10 11.97
N SER A 115 10.81 8.00 11.76
CA SER A 115 12.26 8.02 11.50
C SER A 115 12.64 8.70 10.19
N LEU A 116 11.73 8.67 9.19
CA LEU A 116 11.88 9.37 7.91
C LEU A 116 11.45 10.84 7.97
N GLY A 117 10.82 11.29 9.06
CA GLY A 117 10.24 12.63 9.17
C GLY A 117 9.01 12.84 8.28
N VAL A 118 8.30 11.77 7.91
CA VAL A 118 7.10 11.80 7.08
C VAL A 118 5.86 11.79 7.97
N GLU A 119 4.96 12.75 7.77
CA GLU A 119 3.66 12.80 8.45
C GLU A 119 2.84 11.55 8.11
N TYR A 120 2.21 10.94 9.13
CA TYR A 120 1.51 9.68 8.94
C TYR A 120 0.09 9.70 9.50
N HIS A 121 -0.87 9.35 8.66
CA HIS A 121 -2.29 9.21 9.01
C HIS A 121 -2.67 7.73 9.01
N TYR A 122 -3.21 7.25 10.11
CA TYR A 122 -3.73 5.89 10.23
C TYR A 122 -5.24 5.92 10.44
N ARG A 123 -5.97 5.25 9.57
CA ARG A 123 -7.44 5.11 9.65
C ARG A 123 -7.82 3.64 9.72
N LYS A 124 -8.57 3.29 10.72
CA LYS A 124 -9.05 1.93 10.99
C LYS A 124 -10.56 1.88 10.73
N GLU A 125 -10.97 1.01 9.79
CA GLU A 125 -12.36 0.91 9.39
C GLU A 125 -12.77 -0.56 9.17
N PRO A 126 -13.93 -1.02 9.68
CA PRO A 126 -14.36 -2.41 9.58
C PRO A 126 -14.90 -2.76 8.18
N ILE A 127 -14.07 -2.55 7.15
CA ILE A 127 -14.47 -2.71 5.74
C ILE A 127 -14.90 -4.14 5.43
N MET A 128 -14.26 -5.14 6.04
CA MET A 128 -14.63 -6.54 5.82
C MET A 128 -16.02 -6.88 6.36
N ASP A 129 -16.38 -6.33 7.50
CA ASP A 129 -17.70 -6.55 8.08
C ASP A 129 -18.78 -5.78 7.30
N MET A 130 -18.46 -4.59 6.81
CA MET A 130 -19.33 -3.84 5.89
C MET A 130 -19.55 -4.63 4.59
N ALA A 131 -18.50 -5.22 4.02
CA ALA A 131 -18.60 -6.02 2.81
C ALA A 131 -19.49 -7.25 3.01
N LYS A 132 -19.33 -7.98 4.11
CA LYS A 132 -20.18 -9.15 4.45
C LYS A 132 -21.66 -8.79 4.57
N LYS A 133 -21.99 -7.62 5.12
CA LYS A 133 -23.38 -7.15 5.32
C LYS A 133 -24.07 -6.69 4.04
N HIS A 134 -23.32 -6.14 3.08
CA HIS A 134 -23.91 -5.45 1.92
C HIS A 134 -23.80 -6.23 0.61
N MET A 135 -23.09 -7.35 0.57
CA MET A 135 -22.82 -8.06 -0.69
C MET A 135 -23.45 -9.44 -0.73
N GLY A 136 -24.49 -9.57 -1.54
CA GLY A 136 -25.10 -10.88 -1.89
C GLY A 136 -24.30 -11.67 -2.95
N LYS A 137 -23.24 -11.12 -3.56
CA LYS A 137 -22.33 -11.77 -4.53
C LYS A 137 -20.95 -11.09 -4.58
N PRO A 138 -19.89 -11.82 -4.96
CA PRO A 138 -18.53 -11.48 -4.58
C PRO A 138 -17.82 -10.58 -5.59
N SER A 139 -17.61 -9.35 -5.19
CA SER A 139 -16.41 -8.62 -5.59
C SER A 139 -15.90 -7.85 -4.38
N TYR A 140 -15.49 -8.60 -3.35
CA TYR A 140 -14.92 -8.02 -2.13
C TYR A 140 -13.82 -7.00 -2.42
N CYS A 141 -12.95 -7.30 -3.40
CA CYS A 141 -11.86 -6.41 -3.78
C CYS A 141 -12.33 -5.08 -4.35
N SER A 142 -13.37 -5.06 -5.19
CA SER A 142 -13.89 -3.82 -5.78
C SER A 142 -14.61 -2.96 -4.72
N PHE A 143 -15.37 -3.59 -3.83
CA PHE A 143 -16.00 -2.91 -2.70
C PHE A 143 -14.96 -2.32 -1.75
N CYS A 144 -14.01 -3.14 -1.29
CA CYS A 144 -12.94 -2.73 -0.39
C CYS A 144 -12.12 -1.56 -0.98
N SER A 145 -11.74 -1.64 -2.25
CA SER A 145 -10.98 -0.58 -2.90
C SER A 145 -11.77 0.73 -3.06
N ARG A 146 -13.11 0.64 -3.24
CA ARG A 146 -13.98 1.82 -3.28
C ARG A 146 -14.06 2.51 -1.91
N ILE A 147 -14.28 1.74 -0.84
CA ILE A 147 -14.35 2.28 0.53
C ILE A 147 -13.01 2.88 0.94
N LYS A 148 -11.89 2.14 0.74
CA LYS A 148 -10.55 2.67 1.01
C LYS A 148 -10.30 3.99 0.29
N ARG A 149 -10.73 4.11 -0.97
CA ARG A 149 -10.59 5.35 -1.76
C ARG A 149 -11.41 6.48 -1.16
N GLY A 150 -12.66 6.24 -0.76
CA GLY A 150 -13.51 7.22 -0.08
C GLY A 150 -12.86 7.75 1.20
N ILE A 151 -12.31 6.86 2.02
CA ILE A 151 -11.58 7.22 3.26
C ILE A 151 -10.35 8.09 2.93
N MET A 152 -9.60 7.73 1.88
CA MET A 152 -8.45 8.52 1.44
C MET A 152 -8.86 9.93 0.99
N TYR A 153 -9.97 10.05 0.26
CA TYR A 153 -10.50 11.35 -0.18
C TYR A 153 -10.92 12.20 1.02
N SER A 154 -11.65 11.63 1.98
CA SER A 154 -12.06 12.33 3.19
C SER A 154 -10.86 12.81 4.01
N THR A 155 -9.85 11.94 4.20
CA THR A 155 -8.62 12.31 4.92
C THR A 155 -7.84 13.37 4.16
N ALA A 156 -7.74 13.30 2.84
CA ALA A 156 -7.08 14.32 2.04
C ALA A 156 -7.74 15.70 2.22
N ARG A 157 -9.08 15.76 2.19
CA ARG A 157 -9.82 17.00 2.42
C ARG A 157 -9.65 17.55 3.84
N GLU A 158 -9.77 16.67 4.85
CA GLU A 158 -9.61 17.01 6.26
C GLU A 158 -8.26 17.69 6.53
N HIS A 159 -7.20 17.17 5.92
CA HIS A 159 -5.83 17.65 6.09
C HIS A 159 -5.32 18.54 4.95
N LYS A 160 -6.21 18.98 4.03
CA LYS A 160 -5.90 19.89 2.93
C LYS A 160 -4.83 19.37 1.95
N PHE A 161 -4.76 18.08 1.73
CA PHE A 161 -4.00 17.49 0.62
C PHE A 161 -4.78 17.65 -0.68
N ASN A 162 -4.10 17.98 -1.77
CA ASN A 162 -4.71 18.16 -3.09
C ASN A 162 -4.30 17.07 -4.10
N VAL A 163 -3.36 16.21 -3.71
CA VAL A 163 -2.88 15.10 -4.54
C VAL A 163 -2.86 13.81 -3.74
N ILE A 164 -3.39 12.73 -4.32
CA ILE A 164 -3.31 11.38 -3.76
C ILE A 164 -2.44 10.54 -4.68
N ALA A 165 -1.32 10.02 -4.15
CA ALA A 165 -0.41 9.14 -4.86
C ALA A 165 -0.70 7.67 -4.55
N LEU A 166 -0.79 6.85 -5.60
CA LEU A 166 -1.06 5.42 -5.53
C LEU A 166 0.08 4.64 -6.21
N ALA A 167 0.42 3.47 -5.69
CA ALA A 167 1.62 2.72 -6.06
C ALA A 167 1.38 1.65 -7.15
N GLN A 168 0.36 1.80 -8.00
CA GLN A 168 0.20 0.90 -9.14
C GLN A 168 1.31 1.12 -10.16
N HIS A 169 1.89 0.02 -10.63
CA HIS A 169 3.00 -0.02 -11.56
C HIS A 169 2.57 -0.53 -12.95
N LEU A 170 3.50 -0.58 -13.92
CA LEU A 170 3.20 -0.95 -15.31
C LEU A 170 2.55 -2.35 -15.42
N ASP A 171 2.97 -3.30 -14.60
CA ASP A 171 2.41 -4.65 -14.60
C ASP A 171 0.93 -4.62 -14.20
N ASP A 172 0.54 -3.85 -13.17
CA ASP A 172 -0.87 -3.65 -12.78
C ASP A 172 -1.71 -3.06 -13.91
N LEU A 173 -1.14 -2.11 -14.67
CA LEU A 173 -1.82 -1.49 -15.79
C LEU A 173 -2.02 -2.48 -16.94
N ALA A 174 -1.03 -3.34 -17.20
CA ALA A 174 -1.11 -4.38 -18.20
C ALA A 174 -2.16 -5.45 -17.82
N GLU A 175 -2.16 -5.92 -16.59
CA GLU A 175 -3.18 -6.82 -16.04
C GLU A 175 -4.59 -6.22 -16.18
N SER A 176 -4.75 -4.96 -15.77
CA SER A 176 -6.03 -4.23 -15.86
C SER A 176 -6.50 -4.07 -17.31
N PHE A 177 -5.58 -3.83 -18.24
CA PHE A 177 -5.87 -3.74 -19.65
C PHE A 177 -6.38 -5.07 -20.21
N LEU A 178 -5.68 -6.18 -19.94
CA LEU A 178 -6.11 -7.51 -20.39
C LEU A 178 -7.45 -7.91 -19.79
N MET A 179 -7.67 -7.66 -18.50
CA MET A 179 -8.97 -7.87 -17.87
C MET A 179 -10.08 -7.06 -18.55
N SER A 180 -9.81 -5.81 -18.89
CA SER A 180 -10.79 -4.95 -19.55
C SER A 180 -11.07 -5.42 -20.98
N ALA A 181 -10.04 -5.85 -21.72
CA ALA A 181 -10.18 -6.34 -23.09
C ALA A 181 -10.90 -7.70 -23.15
N PHE A 182 -10.50 -8.65 -22.29
CA PHE A 182 -11.00 -10.04 -22.35
C PHE A 182 -12.39 -10.21 -21.73
N HIS A 183 -12.66 -9.49 -20.64
CA HIS A 183 -13.91 -9.65 -19.89
C HIS A 183 -14.85 -8.45 -20.02
N GLY A 184 -14.34 -7.29 -20.38
CA GLY A 184 -15.14 -6.06 -20.50
C GLY A 184 -15.40 -5.60 -21.93
N GLY A 185 -14.73 -6.19 -22.93
CA GLY A 185 -14.82 -5.75 -24.34
C GLY A 185 -14.38 -4.30 -24.55
N LYS A 186 -13.46 -3.78 -23.72
CA LYS A 186 -13.07 -2.37 -23.73
C LYS A 186 -11.55 -2.22 -23.68
N LEU A 187 -11.01 -1.35 -24.52
CA LEU A 187 -9.59 -0.98 -24.48
C LEU A 187 -9.34 0.08 -23.40
N LYS A 188 -9.34 -0.35 -22.14
CA LYS A 188 -9.15 0.53 -20.98
C LYS A 188 -8.09 0.00 -20.05
N THR A 189 -7.36 0.91 -19.40
CA THR A 189 -6.48 0.63 -18.27
C THR A 189 -6.65 1.71 -17.20
N MET A 190 -5.89 1.62 -16.10
CA MET A 190 -5.87 2.65 -15.08
C MET A 190 -5.25 3.93 -15.63
N LYS A 191 -5.84 5.08 -15.29
CA LYS A 191 -5.27 6.39 -15.62
C LYS A 191 -4.02 6.65 -14.79
N ALA A 192 -3.00 7.21 -15.41
CA ALA A 192 -1.78 7.64 -14.72
C ALA A 192 -2.04 8.87 -13.84
N HIS A 193 -2.91 9.75 -14.31
CA HIS A 193 -3.38 10.95 -13.63
C HIS A 193 -4.84 11.19 -13.99
N TYR A 194 -5.65 11.51 -13.00
CA TYR A 194 -7.03 12.00 -13.19
C TYR A 194 -7.47 12.85 -12.00
N ILE A 195 -8.49 13.67 -12.23
CA ILE A 195 -9.18 14.42 -11.19
C ILE A 195 -10.39 13.61 -10.75
N ASN A 196 -10.68 13.57 -9.45
CA ASN A 196 -11.86 12.88 -8.94
C ASN A 196 -13.17 13.55 -9.43
N ASP A 197 -14.29 12.87 -9.23
CA ASP A 197 -15.59 13.35 -9.71
C ASP A 197 -16.01 14.69 -9.10
N ASP A 198 -15.56 15.00 -7.87
CA ASP A 198 -15.82 16.27 -7.19
C ASP A 198 -14.92 17.41 -7.69
N GLY A 199 -13.90 17.12 -8.49
CA GLY A 199 -13.03 18.11 -9.10
C GLY A 199 -11.94 18.71 -8.19
N ASP A 200 -11.81 18.22 -6.95
CA ASP A 200 -10.96 18.81 -5.92
C ASP A 200 -9.66 18.08 -5.62
N LEU A 201 -9.57 16.78 -6.01
CA LEU A 201 -8.42 15.94 -5.73
C LEU A 201 -7.81 15.37 -7.01
N ARG A 202 -6.50 15.48 -7.14
CA ARG A 202 -5.71 14.82 -8.16
C ARG A 202 -5.25 13.45 -7.70
N ILE A 203 -5.54 12.41 -8.48
CA ILE A 203 -5.10 11.04 -8.22
C ILE A 203 -4.00 10.70 -9.20
N ILE A 204 -2.83 10.30 -8.70
CA ILE A 204 -1.65 10.03 -9.51
C ILE A 204 -1.09 8.63 -9.26
N ARG A 205 -0.45 8.06 -10.27
CA ARG A 205 0.25 6.76 -10.22
C ARG A 205 1.69 6.90 -10.73
N PRO A 206 2.61 7.37 -9.90
CA PRO A 206 3.97 7.66 -10.36
C PRO A 206 4.76 6.44 -10.85
N LEU A 207 4.37 5.22 -10.45
CA LEU A 207 5.05 3.98 -10.85
C LEU A 207 4.61 3.43 -12.22
N VAL A 208 3.76 4.11 -12.99
CA VAL A 208 3.21 3.59 -14.27
C VAL A 208 4.26 3.22 -15.34
N TYR A 209 5.50 3.69 -15.20
CA TYR A 209 6.63 3.32 -16.07
C TYR A 209 7.58 2.31 -15.41
N ALA A 210 7.41 2.04 -14.12
CA ALA A 210 8.22 1.06 -13.38
C ALA A 210 7.59 -0.33 -13.45
N ARG A 211 8.42 -1.36 -13.40
CA ARG A 211 8.01 -2.76 -13.36
C ARG A 211 7.96 -3.27 -11.91
N GLU A 212 7.06 -4.20 -11.63
CA GLU A 212 6.96 -4.87 -10.31
C GLU A 212 8.30 -5.46 -9.85
N ARG A 213 9.06 -6.07 -10.78
CA ARG A 213 10.39 -6.63 -10.47
C ARG A 213 11.39 -5.60 -9.96
N GLN A 214 11.26 -4.32 -10.35
CA GLN A 214 12.17 -3.26 -9.93
C GLN A 214 11.84 -2.78 -8.50
N THR A 215 10.57 -2.64 -8.17
CA THR A 215 10.14 -2.31 -6.81
C THR A 215 10.43 -3.45 -5.84
N ARG A 216 10.24 -4.70 -6.29
CA ARG A 216 10.61 -5.89 -5.54
C ARG A 216 12.10 -5.92 -5.23
N ALA A 217 12.95 -5.82 -6.24
CA ALA A 217 14.40 -5.82 -6.06
C ALA A 217 14.88 -4.67 -5.16
N PHE A 218 14.27 -3.48 -5.27
CA PHE A 218 14.60 -2.35 -4.39
C PHE A 218 14.16 -2.62 -2.96
N SER A 219 12.96 -3.13 -2.75
CA SER A 219 12.43 -3.44 -1.43
C SER A 219 13.25 -4.50 -0.70
N GLU A 220 13.64 -5.58 -1.41
CA GLU A 220 14.46 -6.66 -0.88
C GLU A 220 15.88 -6.20 -0.56
N ALA A 221 16.54 -5.53 -1.51
CA ALA A 221 17.91 -5.02 -1.31
C ALA A 221 18.04 -3.95 -0.23
N SER A 222 16.93 -3.29 0.12
CA SER A 222 16.86 -2.24 1.13
C SER A 222 16.23 -2.70 2.43
N GLU A 223 15.85 -3.97 2.54
CA GLU A 223 15.18 -4.56 3.72
C GLU A 223 14.01 -3.70 4.21
N LEU A 224 13.17 -3.22 3.25
CA LEU A 224 12.04 -2.38 3.62
C LEU A 224 11.06 -3.17 4.50
N PRO A 225 10.42 -2.54 5.50
CA PRO A 225 9.53 -3.21 6.45
C PRO A 225 8.18 -3.55 5.82
N VAL A 226 8.20 -4.49 4.87
CA VAL A 226 7.00 -4.93 4.18
C VAL A 226 6.07 -5.69 5.12
N ILE A 227 4.82 -5.25 5.18
CA ILE A 227 3.75 -5.95 5.90
C ILE A 227 3.21 -7.05 4.96
N PRO A 228 3.14 -8.31 5.43
CA PRO A 228 2.53 -9.38 4.66
C PRO A 228 1.07 -9.07 4.30
N ASP A 229 0.67 -9.40 3.08
CA ASP A 229 -0.74 -9.31 2.69
C ASP A 229 -1.52 -10.41 3.42
N SER A 230 -2.49 -10.04 4.24
CA SER A 230 -3.32 -10.94 5.04
C SER A 230 -4.79 -10.95 4.62
N CYS A 231 -5.12 -10.39 3.44
CA CYS A 231 -6.51 -10.31 3.00
C CYS A 231 -7.08 -11.70 2.63
N PRO A 232 -8.02 -12.28 3.40
CA PRO A 232 -8.55 -13.62 3.13
C PRO A 232 -9.20 -13.74 1.75
N ALA A 233 -9.76 -12.66 1.21
CA ALA A 233 -10.39 -12.65 -0.10
C ALA A 233 -9.40 -12.83 -1.26
N CYS A 234 -8.12 -12.48 -1.04
CA CYS A 234 -7.08 -12.66 -2.05
C CYS A 234 -6.55 -14.10 -2.12
N PHE A 235 -6.74 -14.89 -1.04
CA PHE A 235 -6.20 -16.26 -0.94
C PHE A 235 -7.23 -17.36 -1.19
N SER A 236 -8.52 -17.03 -1.23
CA SER A 236 -9.59 -18.04 -1.27
C SER A 236 -9.81 -18.66 -2.65
N MET A 237 -9.39 -18.02 -3.75
CA MET A 237 -9.52 -18.54 -5.12
C MET A 237 -8.55 -17.83 -6.09
N PRO A 238 -8.06 -18.51 -7.16
CA PRO A 238 -7.31 -17.81 -8.20
C PRO A 238 -8.19 -16.73 -8.82
N THR A 239 -7.72 -15.48 -8.72
CA THR A 239 -8.44 -14.33 -9.26
C THR A 239 -8.17 -14.18 -10.76
N GLN A 240 -9.10 -13.56 -11.50
CA GLN A 240 -8.87 -13.20 -12.91
C GLN A 240 -7.58 -12.37 -13.08
N ARG A 241 -7.27 -11.52 -12.12
CA ARG A 241 -6.03 -10.74 -12.10
C ARG A 241 -4.80 -11.64 -12.02
N GLN A 242 -4.82 -12.66 -11.15
CA GLN A 242 -3.72 -13.62 -11.04
C GLN A 242 -3.50 -14.37 -12.36
N HIS A 243 -4.57 -14.79 -13.02
CA HIS A 243 -4.48 -15.41 -14.33
C HIS A 243 -3.85 -14.47 -15.40
N MET A 244 -4.24 -13.18 -15.42
CA MET A 244 -3.61 -12.22 -16.33
C MET A 244 -2.12 -12.00 -16.01
N LYS A 245 -1.75 -12.02 -14.75
CA LYS A 245 -0.36 -11.91 -14.30
C LYS A 245 0.48 -13.09 -14.79
N GLU A 246 -0.03 -14.31 -14.66
CA GLU A 246 0.61 -15.54 -15.14
C GLU A 246 0.77 -15.52 -16.66
N LEU A 247 -0.29 -15.18 -17.39
CA LEU A 247 -0.25 -15.06 -18.84
C LEU A 247 0.83 -14.05 -19.30
N LEU A 248 0.90 -12.87 -18.66
CA LEU A 248 1.93 -11.87 -18.98
C LEU A 248 3.34 -12.35 -18.65
N ALA A 249 3.49 -13.14 -17.60
CA ALA A 249 4.79 -13.70 -17.23
C ALA A 249 5.26 -14.75 -18.25
N ASP A 250 4.37 -15.60 -18.73
CA ASP A 250 4.67 -16.59 -19.75
C ASP A 250 5.02 -15.92 -21.09
N GLU A 251 4.23 -14.95 -21.52
CA GLU A 251 4.51 -14.18 -22.73
C GLU A 251 5.83 -13.39 -22.65
N GLU A 252 6.19 -12.84 -21.48
CA GLU A 252 7.49 -12.16 -21.32
C GLU A 252 8.69 -13.11 -21.45
N GLN A 253 8.52 -14.40 -21.17
CA GLN A 253 9.58 -15.40 -21.41
C GLN A 253 9.87 -15.55 -22.90
N LEU A 254 8.82 -15.55 -23.72
CA LEU A 254 8.89 -15.69 -25.18
C LEU A 254 9.30 -14.37 -25.86
N ASN A 255 8.77 -13.25 -25.37
CA ASN A 255 9.03 -11.91 -25.91
C ASN A 255 9.62 -10.96 -24.87
N LYS A 256 10.93 -10.81 -24.86
CA LYS A 256 11.65 -9.93 -23.91
C LYS A 256 11.32 -8.45 -24.07
N THR A 257 10.68 -8.04 -25.17
CA THR A 257 10.25 -6.67 -25.43
C THR A 257 8.78 -6.42 -25.12
N LEU A 258 8.05 -7.42 -24.63
CA LEU A 258 6.61 -7.37 -24.34
C LEU A 258 6.21 -6.09 -23.57
N PHE A 259 6.81 -5.85 -22.44
CA PHE A 259 6.45 -4.69 -21.60
C PHE A 259 6.85 -3.33 -22.19
N LYS A 260 7.84 -3.32 -23.09
CA LYS A 260 8.14 -2.11 -23.88
C LYS A 260 7.01 -1.82 -24.87
N SER A 261 6.51 -2.83 -25.54
CA SER A 261 5.39 -2.73 -26.46
C SER A 261 4.10 -2.37 -25.72
N LEU A 262 3.82 -3.05 -24.60
CA LEU A 262 2.66 -2.74 -23.74
C LEU A 262 2.71 -1.29 -23.24
N LEU A 263 3.86 -0.78 -22.78
CA LEU A 263 3.98 0.61 -22.37
C LEU A 263 3.60 1.58 -23.49
N THR A 264 4.07 1.32 -24.72
CA THR A 264 3.74 2.14 -25.89
C THR A 264 2.24 2.13 -26.17
N THR A 265 1.62 0.95 -26.13
CA THR A 265 0.17 0.76 -26.35
C THR A 265 -0.67 1.40 -25.23
N LEU A 266 -0.24 1.28 -23.99
CA LEU A 266 -1.01 1.75 -22.84
C LEU A 266 -0.87 3.25 -22.60
N LYS A 267 0.24 3.88 -23.04
CA LYS A 267 0.52 5.30 -22.77
C LYS A 267 -0.62 6.23 -23.20
N PRO A 268 -1.22 6.12 -24.40
CA PRO A 268 -2.39 6.91 -24.77
C PRO A 268 -3.61 6.66 -23.89
N LEU A 269 -3.79 5.42 -23.41
CA LEU A 269 -4.92 5.03 -22.55
C LEU A 269 -4.78 5.50 -21.11
N MET A 270 -3.54 5.83 -20.66
CA MET A 270 -3.25 6.35 -19.33
C MET A 270 -3.62 7.82 -19.17
N SER A 271 -3.67 8.58 -20.25
CA SER A 271 -4.09 9.98 -20.24
C SER A 271 -5.60 10.10 -20.08
N GLU A 272 -6.08 11.18 -19.49
CA GLU A 272 -7.49 11.55 -19.60
C GLU A 272 -7.78 11.80 -21.07
N GLY A 273 -8.76 11.07 -21.62
CA GLY A 273 -9.30 11.43 -22.93
C GLY A 273 -9.78 12.88 -22.87
N LYS A 274 -9.57 13.66 -23.95
CA LYS A 274 -10.30 14.92 -24.08
C LYS A 274 -11.78 14.59 -23.87
N PRO A 275 -12.54 15.37 -23.09
CA PRO A 275 -13.98 15.23 -23.10
C PRO A 275 -14.43 15.39 -24.56
N GLU A 276 -15.13 14.36 -25.08
CA GLU A 276 -15.81 14.41 -26.39
C GLU A 276 -16.93 15.44 -26.34
#